data_c631792ef0b09779f21093d2a44b79b8
#
_entry.id   c631792ef0b09779f21093d2a44b79b8
#
_cell.length_a   1.000
_cell.length_b   1.000
_cell.length_c   1.000
_cell.angle_alpha   90.00
_cell.angle_beta   90.00
_cell.angle_gamma   90.00
#
_symmetry.space_group_name_H-M   'P 1'
#
loop_
_entity.id
_entity.type
_entity.pdbx_description
1 polymer ?
#
loop_
_entity_poly.entity_id
_entity_poly.type
_entity_poly.pdbx_seq_one_letter_code
_entity_poly.pdbx_strand_id
1 'polypeptide(L)'
;MNFADLRFWECLLAALLVAAGFRSAFRGAAAVRDGRFDRWFLLILGLVLLGLVSWLTFVIHLGVAVFTFACVAWGSRRPAAHGRWILAAVVPLQLLPLLFYKYADFLWRDVWGGAGSWTGTVAIPAGISFYTFQLVGFAVDTLIRREPLPRWFDFLNFAGFFPQIVAGPIERREALLPQIEGFRLRWSAADIDAGFRWMALGLFFKCALADNLAAQFHRGPSTNAYQIWLANGIFGLRIYYDFAGYSLIAVGIARCLGIRLSLNFLSPYCATGPAEFWRRWHVTLSQWFRDYIYVPLGGGRGRGWAFNVAVVFLISGIWHGAGWNFVLWGGLHALWLIAARLTARVNVPAPLGWLGTVIIAAFSWLFFYETSPSVLWAKLVTLAQPAAYGPPALAALKASFTAADLVTLGGTLGLCGLTLLAEWRSLSRGGEPYSLLVRPWVLVVLVVLIVWLAPGDQNDFIYFAF
;
A
#
# COMPACT_ATOMS: atom_id res chain seq x y z
N MET A 1 -8.09 0.22 -11.04
CA MET A 1 -7.69 1.60 -11.39
C MET A 1 -6.20 1.61 -11.54
N ASN A 2 -5.71 1.74 -12.73
CA ASN A 2 -4.31 2.01 -12.95
C ASN A 2 -4.18 3.52 -13.16
N PHE A 3 -3.60 4.25 -12.20
CA PHE A 3 -3.38 5.69 -12.30
C PHE A 3 -2.37 6.07 -13.38
N ALA A 4 -1.68 5.09 -13.94
CA ALA A 4 -0.82 5.28 -15.10
C ALA A 4 -1.59 5.21 -16.42
N ASP A 5 -2.84 4.70 -16.43
CA ASP A 5 -3.69 4.61 -17.62
C ASP A 5 -4.33 5.97 -17.95
N LEU A 6 -4.13 6.46 -19.15
CA LEU A 6 -4.70 7.73 -19.64
C LEU A 6 -6.24 7.73 -19.55
N ARG A 7 -6.89 6.60 -19.81
CA ARG A 7 -8.35 6.46 -19.73
C ARG A 7 -8.91 6.79 -18.37
N PHE A 8 -8.17 6.49 -17.29
CA PHE A 8 -8.58 6.89 -15.95
C PHE A 8 -8.68 8.42 -15.83
N TRP A 9 -7.67 9.15 -16.32
CA TRP A 9 -7.63 10.60 -16.26
C TRP A 9 -8.68 11.25 -17.16
N GLU A 10 -8.91 10.70 -18.34
CA GLU A 10 -9.98 11.14 -19.25
C GLU A 10 -11.35 11.00 -18.59
N CYS A 11 -11.66 9.84 -18.01
CA CYS A 11 -12.92 9.60 -17.30
C CYS A 11 -13.06 10.54 -16.09
N LEU A 12 -12.01 10.70 -15.29
CA LEU A 12 -12.02 11.59 -14.13
C LEU A 12 -12.26 13.04 -14.55
N LEU A 13 -11.53 13.54 -15.53
CA LEU A 13 -11.66 14.90 -16.05
C LEU A 13 -13.05 15.14 -16.62
N ALA A 14 -13.55 14.25 -17.46
CA ALA A 14 -14.89 14.34 -18.05
C ALA A 14 -15.96 14.40 -16.97
N ALA A 15 -15.89 13.53 -15.96
CA ALA A 15 -16.84 13.55 -14.83
C ALA A 15 -16.77 14.87 -14.04
N LEU A 16 -15.59 15.42 -13.78
CA LEU A 16 -15.42 16.68 -13.08
C LEU A 16 -15.95 17.86 -13.90
N LEU A 17 -15.75 17.89 -15.22
CA LEU A 17 -16.29 18.90 -16.12
C LEU A 17 -17.83 18.86 -16.15
N VAL A 18 -18.42 17.65 -16.24
CA VAL A 18 -19.89 17.46 -16.18
C VAL A 18 -20.43 17.96 -14.84
N ALA A 19 -19.78 17.63 -13.72
CA ALA A 19 -20.20 18.10 -12.40
C ALA A 19 -20.11 19.63 -12.28
N ALA A 20 -19.05 20.25 -12.80
CA ALA A 20 -18.88 21.69 -12.81
C ALA A 20 -19.95 22.39 -13.66
N GLY A 21 -20.23 21.86 -14.85
CA GLY A 21 -21.30 22.35 -15.73
C GLY A 21 -22.67 22.26 -15.07
N PHE A 22 -23.01 21.11 -14.48
CA PHE A 22 -24.27 20.92 -13.75
C PHE A 22 -24.42 21.90 -12.59
N ARG A 23 -23.39 22.04 -11.75
CA ARG A 23 -23.39 22.99 -10.64
C ARG A 23 -23.57 24.43 -11.12
N SER A 24 -22.96 24.80 -12.24
CA SER A 24 -23.11 26.13 -12.83
C SER A 24 -24.53 26.37 -13.31
N ALA A 25 -25.13 25.42 -14.01
CA ALA A 25 -26.49 25.52 -14.53
C ALA A 25 -27.56 25.53 -13.43
N PHE A 26 -27.33 24.76 -12.35
CA PHE A 26 -28.34 24.56 -11.28
C PHE A 26 -27.93 25.16 -9.94
N ARG A 27 -27.19 26.28 -9.93
CA ARG A 27 -26.70 26.96 -8.70
C ARG A 27 -27.80 27.27 -7.67
N GLY A 28 -29.02 27.53 -8.13
CA GLY A 28 -30.18 27.85 -7.28
C GLY A 28 -30.86 26.62 -6.67
N ALA A 29 -30.62 25.42 -7.19
CA ALA A 29 -31.27 24.22 -6.71
C ALA A 29 -30.85 23.85 -5.28
N ALA A 30 -31.81 23.43 -4.45
CA ALA A 30 -31.58 23.06 -3.06
C ALA A 30 -30.53 21.98 -2.94
N ALA A 31 -30.54 20.94 -3.83
CA ALA A 31 -29.58 19.85 -3.83
C ALA A 31 -28.12 20.29 -4.07
N VAL A 32 -27.90 21.38 -4.81
CA VAL A 32 -26.57 22.00 -5.02
C VAL A 32 -26.19 22.85 -3.80
N ARG A 33 -27.13 23.64 -3.26
CA ARG A 33 -26.84 24.49 -2.10
C ARG A 33 -26.53 23.72 -0.83
N ASP A 34 -27.26 22.63 -0.55
CA ASP A 34 -27.06 21.79 0.63
C ASP A 34 -26.00 20.70 0.45
N GLY A 35 -25.40 20.58 -0.78
CA GLY A 35 -24.32 19.64 -1.14
C GLY A 35 -24.75 18.19 -1.29
N ARG A 36 -26.04 17.90 -1.38
CA ARG A 36 -26.50 16.56 -1.71
C ARG A 36 -26.01 16.14 -3.09
N PHE A 37 -26.04 17.04 -4.07
CA PHE A 37 -25.51 16.78 -5.41
C PHE A 37 -24.02 16.36 -5.35
N ASP A 38 -23.19 17.08 -4.60
CA ASP A 38 -21.74 16.82 -4.53
C ASP A 38 -21.44 15.42 -3.96
N ARG A 39 -22.19 15.02 -2.93
CA ARG A 39 -22.03 13.70 -2.33
C ARG A 39 -22.57 12.57 -3.22
N TRP A 40 -23.65 12.81 -3.97
CA TRP A 40 -24.14 11.89 -5.00
C TRP A 40 -23.13 11.74 -6.13
N PHE A 41 -22.56 12.85 -6.59
CA PHE A 41 -21.52 12.85 -7.60
C PHE A 41 -20.32 12.01 -7.14
N LEU A 42 -19.85 12.22 -5.90
CA LEU A 42 -18.72 11.46 -5.34
C LEU A 42 -19.00 9.96 -5.30
N LEU A 43 -20.20 9.56 -4.86
CA LEU A 43 -20.60 8.14 -4.81
C LEU A 43 -20.67 7.51 -6.20
N ILE A 44 -21.37 8.17 -7.12
CA ILE A 44 -21.54 7.66 -8.49
C ILE A 44 -20.19 7.55 -9.18
N LEU A 45 -19.34 8.56 -9.07
CA LEU A 45 -17.99 8.55 -9.62
C LEU A 45 -17.18 7.37 -9.07
N GLY A 46 -17.20 7.16 -7.76
CA GLY A 46 -16.50 6.03 -7.13
C GLY A 46 -16.98 4.68 -7.62
N LEU A 47 -18.30 4.48 -7.68
CA LEU A 47 -18.89 3.22 -8.15
C LEU A 47 -18.64 2.97 -9.65
N VAL A 48 -18.74 4.01 -10.48
CA VAL A 48 -18.46 3.91 -11.92
C VAL A 48 -17.00 3.56 -12.16
N LEU A 49 -16.07 4.28 -11.53
CA LEU A 49 -14.64 4.01 -11.67
C LEU A 49 -14.28 2.60 -11.19
N LEU A 50 -14.91 2.13 -10.12
CA LEU A 50 -14.71 0.76 -9.63
C LEU A 50 -15.25 -0.29 -10.63
N GLY A 51 -16.41 -0.04 -11.22
CA GLY A 51 -17.01 -0.89 -12.27
C GLY A 51 -16.15 -0.95 -13.53
N LEU A 52 -15.51 0.16 -13.91
CA LEU A 52 -14.58 0.22 -15.04
C LEU A 52 -13.28 -0.57 -14.79
N VAL A 53 -12.88 -0.76 -13.54
CA VAL A 53 -11.74 -1.64 -13.20
C VAL A 53 -12.11 -3.09 -13.47
N SER A 54 -13.22 -3.55 -12.91
CA SER A 54 -13.74 -4.90 -13.08
C SER A 54 -15.16 -4.98 -12.52
N TRP A 55 -16.08 -5.52 -13.29
CA TRP A 55 -17.44 -5.78 -12.82
C TRP A 55 -17.47 -6.72 -11.61
N LEU A 56 -16.59 -7.72 -11.59
CA LEU A 56 -16.44 -8.61 -10.44
C LEU A 56 -16.03 -7.85 -9.19
N THR A 57 -15.03 -6.98 -9.30
CA THR A 57 -14.58 -6.12 -8.20
C THR A 57 -15.71 -5.25 -7.67
N PHE A 58 -16.47 -4.62 -8.55
CA PHE A 58 -17.65 -3.80 -8.20
C PHE A 58 -18.69 -4.59 -7.40
N VAL A 59 -19.10 -5.77 -7.91
CA VAL A 59 -20.15 -6.59 -7.28
C VAL A 59 -19.70 -7.10 -5.92
N ILE A 60 -18.48 -7.62 -5.80
CA ILE A 60 -17.95 -8.13 -4.53
C ILE A 60 -17.79 -6.99 -3.50
N HIS A 61 -17.22 -5.84 -3.91
CA HIS A 61 -17.08 -4.69 -3.03
C HIS A 61 -18.43 -4.20 -2.51
N LEU A 62 -19.41 -3.99 -3.40
CA LEU A 62 -20.74 -3.54 -3.03
C LEU A 62 -21.43 -4.55 -2.12
N GLY A 63 -21.33 -5.85 -2.43
CA GLY A 63 -21.89 -6.92 -1.61
C GLY A 63 -21.33 -6.93 -0.19
N VAL A 64 -19.99 -6.85 -0.03
CA VAL A 64 -19.33 -6.79 1.29
C VAL A 64 -19.70 -5.50 2.02
N ALA A 65 -19.78 -4.35 1.35
CA ALA A 65 -20.17 -3.09 1.96
C ALA A 65 -21.64 -3.14 2.46
N VAL A 66 -22.57 -3.59 1.63
CA VAL A 66 -24.00 -3.75 2.01
C VAL A 66 -24.15 -4.69 3.19
N PHE A 67 -23.51 -5.86 3.12
CA PHE A 67 -23.51 -6.84 4.20
C PHE A 67 -22.96 -6.23 5.51
N THR A 68 -21.81 -5.55 5.42
CA THR A 68 -21.18 -4.90 6.58
C THR A 68 -22.13 -3.90 7.22
N PHE A 69 -22.70 -2.98 6.43
CA PHE A 69 -23.61 -1.98 6.97
C PHE A 69 -24.85 -2.59 7.60
N ALA A 70 -25.48 -3.57 6.95
CA ALA A 70 -26.69 -4.23 7.47
C ALA A 70 -26.42 -4.89 8.82
N CYS A 71 -25.32 -5.67 8.92
CA CYS A 71 -24.93 -6.34 10.16
C CYS A 71 -24.57 -5.37 11.28
N VAL A 72 -23.80 -4.31 10.95
CA VAL A 72 -23.40 -3.28 11.91
C VAL A 72 -24.60 -2.44 12.36
N ALA A 73 -25.50 -2.07 11.45
CA ALA A 73 -26.72 -1.34 11.77
C ALA A 73 -27.66 -2.17 12.67
N TRP A 74 -27.78 -3.46 12.41
CA TRP A 74 -28.52 -4.37 13.28
C TRP A 74 -27.84 -4.50 14.66
N GLY A 75 -26.53 -4.70 14.67
CA GLY A 75 -25.73 -4.89 15.89
C GLY A 75 -25.64 -3.65 16.77
N SER A 76 -25.60 -2.44 16.18
CA SER A 76 -25.53 -1.17 16.93
C SER A 76 -26.78 -0.92 17.78
N ARG A 77 -27.91 -1.50 17.40
CA ARG A 77 -29.18 -1.44 18.16
C ARG A 77 -29.24 -2.42 19.34
N ARG A 78 -28.25 -3.31 19.45
CA ARG A 78 -28.17 -4.32 20.51
C ARG A 78 -27.36 -3.81 21.71
N PRO A 79 -27.61 -4.38 22.93
CA PRO A 79 -26.78 -4.04 24.08
C PRO A 79 -25.28 -4.22 23.83
N ALA A 80 -24.44 -3.40 24.47
CA ALA A 80 -23.00 -3.40 24.28
C ALA A 80 -22.33 -4.77 24.50
N ALA A 81 -22.87 -5.56 25.45
CA ALA A 81 -22.38 -6.91 25.74
C ALA A 81 -22.44 -7.87 24.54
N HIS A 82 -23.33 -7.63 23.58
CA HIS A 82 -23.44 -8.45 22.36
C HIS A 82 -22.49 -8.06 21.26
N GLY A 83 -21.89 -6.85 21.31
CA GLY A 83 -21.04 -6.31 20.23
C GLY A 83 -19.91 -7.25 19.83
N ARG A 84 -19.21 -7.86 20.81
CA ARG A 84 -18.10 -8.81 20.56
C ARG A 84 -18.57 -10.10 19.86
N TRP A 85 -19.74 -10.62 20.21
CA TRP A 85 -20.28 -11.84 19.60
C TRP A 85 -20.77 -11.59 18.18
N ILE A 86 -21.41 -10.43 17.96
CA ILE A 86 -21.83 -9.99 16.62
C ILE A 86 -20.57 -9.79 15.74
N LEU A 87 -19.55 -9.13 16.25
CA LEU A 87 -18.29 -8.95 15.53
C LEU A 87 -17.62 -10.28 15.20
N ALA A 88 -17.61 -11.24 16.14
CA ALA A 88 -17.06 -12.58 15.94
C ALA A 88 -17.77 -13.37 14.83
N ALA A 89 -19.03 -13.05 14.53
CA ALA A 89 -19.76 -13.62 13.40
C ALA A 89 -19.56 -12.79 12.11
N VAL A 90 -19.58 -11.46 12.19
CA VAL A 90 -19.52 -10.57 11.04
C VAL A 90 -18.15 -10.58 10.38
N VAL A 91 -17.06 -10.55 11.14
CA VAL A 91 -15.70 -10.47 10.58
C VAL A 91 -15.35 -11.70 9.72
N PRO A 92 -15.55 -12.95 10.16
CA PRO A 92 -15.31 -14.11 9.28
C PRO A 92 -16.12 -14.06 7.99
N LEU A 93 -17.39 -13.63 8.04
CA LEU A 93 -18.23 -13.51 6.86
C LEU A 93 -17.77 -12.40 5.91
N GLN A 94 -17.26 -11.27 6.42
CA GLN A 94 -16.63 -10.22 5.61
C GLN A 94 -15.35 -10.72 4.94
N LEU A 95 -14.63 -11.62 5.60
CA LEU A 95 -13.38 -12.20 5.08
C LEU A 95 -13.61 -13.31 4.06
N LEU A 96 -14.81 -13.90 3.94
CA LEU A 96 -15.07 -15.02 3.03
C LEU A 96 -14.66 -14.73 1.57
N PRO A 97 -15.04 -13.59 0.95
CA PRO A 97 -14.58 -13.29 -0.42
C PRO A 97 -13.05 -13.19 -0.50
N LEU A 98 -12.41 -12.56 0.47
CA LEU A 98 -10.95 -12.47 0.52
C LEU A 98 -10.31 -13.86 0.64
N LEU A 99 -10.83 -14.73 1.52
CA LEU A 99 -10.34 -16.09 1.71
C LEU A 99 -10.53 -16.92 0.43
N PHE A 100 -11.67 -16.80 -0.23
CA PHE A 100 -11.95 -17.53 -1.46
C PHE A 100 -11.03 -17.07 -2.60
N TYR A 101 -11.01 -15.78 -2.93
CA TYR A 101 -10.30 -15.29 -4.11
C TYR A 101 -8.77 -15.27 -3.94
N LYS A 102 -8.26 -15.11 -2.74
CA LYS A 102 -6.82 -14.98 -2.50
C LYS A 102 -6.18 -16.23 -1.91
N TYR A 103 -6.87 -16.96 -1.03
CA TYR A 103 -6.23 -18.01 -0.23
C TYR A 103 -6.73 -19.42 -0.54
N ALA A 104 -7.84 -19.61 -1.26
CA ALA A 104 -8.41 -20.94 -1.46
C ALA A 104 -7.42 -21.91 -2.16
N ASP A 105 -6.73 -21.46 -3.19
CA ASP A 105 -5.74 -22.30 -3.90
C ASP A 105 -4.51 -22.61 -3.05
N PHE A 106 -4.03 -21.67 -2.25
CA PHE A 106 -2.94 -21.89 -1.31
C PHE A 106 -3.33 -22.92 -0.25
N LEU A 107 -4.50 -22.76 0.36
CA LEU A 107 -5.01 -23.72 1.34
C LEU A 107 -5.20 -25.10 0.72
N TRP A 108 -5.76 -25.17 -0.48
CA TRP A 108 -5.99 -26.43 -1.16
C TRP A 108 -4.69 -27.15 -1.53
N ARG A 109 -3.75 -26.48 -2.19
CA ARG A 109 -2.52 -27.10 -2.70
C ARG A 109 -1.42 -27.22 -1.67
N ASP A 110 -1.13 -26.11 -0.97
CA ASP A 110 0.08 -26.00 -0.14
C ASP A 110 -0.14 -26.41 1.32
N VAL A 111 -1.41 -26.42 1.80
CA VAL A 111 -1.75 -26.83 3.17
C VAL A 111 -2.39 -28.21 3.19
N TRP A 112 -3.32 -28.50 2.28
CA TRP A 112 -4.05 -29.79 2.26
C TRP A 112 -3.52 -30.79 1.23
N GLY A 113 -2.57 -30.42 0.37
CA GLY A 113 -1.95 -31.32 -0.61
C GLY A 113 -2.86 -31.67 -1.79
N GLY A 114 -3.88 -30.86 -2.07
CA GLY A 114 -4.78 -31.06 -3.20
C GLY A 114 -4.11 -30.84 -4.54
N ALA A 115 -4.57 -31.57 -5.57
CA ALA A 115 -4.11 -31.40 -6.94
C ALA A 115 -4.92 -30.35 -7.70
N GLY A 116 -4.26 -29.62 -8.60
CA GLY A 116 -4.89 -28.59 -9.43
C GLY A 116 -5.24 -27.31 -8.69
N SER A 117 -5.96 -26.41 -9.39
CA SER A 117 -6.49 -25.17 -8.80
C SER A 117 -7.95 -25.37 -8.40
N TRP A 118 -8.34 -24.91 -7.22
CA TRP A 118 -9.73 -24.94 -6.78
C TRP A 118 -10.53 -23.79 -7.38
N THR A 119 -9.92 -22.62 -7.50
CA THR A 119 -10.60 -21.42 -8.02
C THR A 119 -10.48 -21.27 -9.53
N GLY A 120 -9.67 -22.09 -10.19
CA GLY A 120 -9.41 -22.00 -11.64
C GLY A 120 -8.67 -20.71 -12.01
N THR A 121 -9.12 -20.06 -13.07
CA THR A 121 -8.52 -18.80 -13.59
C THR A 121 -9.24 -17.54 -13.11
N VAL A 122 -9.95 -17.60 -11.98
CA VAL A 122 -10.72 -16.45 -11.49
C VAL A 122 -9.78 -15.36 -10.97
N ALA A 123 -9.89 -14.18 -11.56
CA ALA A 123 -9.08 -13.04 -11.18
C ALA A 123 -9.41 -12.55 -9.74
N ILE A 124 -8.40 -12.18 -9.01
CA ILE A 124 -8.58 -11.58 -7.66
C ILE A 124 -9.21 -10.19 -7.82
N PRO A 125 -10.34 -9.89 -7.13
CA PRO A 125 -10.95 -8.56 -7.17
C PRO A 125 -9.97 -7.48 -6.70
N ALA A 126 -9.80 -6.43 -7.50
CA ALA A 126 -8.86 -5.37 -7.18
C ALA A 126 -9.18 -4.69 -5.84
N GLY A 127 -8.17 -4.50 -5.00
CA GLY A 127 -8.31 -3.86 -3.69
C GLY A 127 -9.00 -4.68 -2.61
N ILE A 128 -9.32 -5.97 -2.84
CA ILE A 128 -10.08 -6.79 -1.90
C ILE A 128 -9.45 -6.81 -0.49
N SER A 129 -8.14 -6.86 -0.38
CA SER A 129 -7.44 -6.82 0.89
C SER A 129 -7.58 -5.45 1.59
N PHE A 130 -7.57 -4.35 0.83
CA PHE A 130 -7.63 -2.99 1.35
C PHE A 130 -9.03 -2.64 1.86
N TYR A 131 -10.06 -2.77 1.02
CA TYR A 131 -11.41 -2.41 1.42
C TYR A 131 -11.97 -3.36 2.49
N THR A 132 -11.57 -4.63 2.49
CA THR A 132 -11.99 -5.56 3.55
C THR A 132 -11.45 -5.10 4.90
N PHE A 133 -10.18 -4.69 5.00
CA PHE A 133 -9.61 -4.16 6.24
C PHE A 133 -10.27 -2.85 6.67
N GLN A 134 -10.58 -1.96 5.74
CA GLN A 134 -11.32 -0.74 6.05
C GLN A 134 -12.71 -1.05 6.64
N LEU A 135 -13.43 -1.99 6.05
CA LEU A 135 -14.77 -2.38 6.49
C LEU A 135 -14.76 -3.17 7.82
N VAL A 136 -13.75 -4.00 8.04
CA VAL A 136 -13.52 -4.66 9.35
C VAL A 136 -13.25 -3.61 10.43
N GLY A 137 -12.38 -2.63 10.15
CA GLY A 137 -12.12 -1.51 11.07
C GLY A 137 -13.41 -0.75 11.40
N PHE A 138 -14.21 -0.42 10.38
CA PHE A 138 -15.52 0.23 10.56
C PHE A 138 -16.46 -0.60 11.46
N ALA A 139 -16.51 -1.92 11.29
CA ALA A 139 -17.34 -2.80 12.11
C ALA A 139 -16.87 -2.83 13.59
N VAL A 140 -15.55 -2.91 13.82
CA VAL A 140 -14.96 -2.82 15.16
C VAL A 140 -15.28 -1.50 15.83
N ASP A 141 -15.07 -0.39 15.14
CA ASP A 141 -15.29 0.96 15.69
C ASP A 141 -16.76 1.16 16.09
N THR A 142 -17.70 0.67 15.26
CA THR A 142 -19.13 0.84 15.55
C THR A 142 -19.64 -0.14 16.61
N LEU A 143 -19.25 -1.42 16.57
CA LEU A 143 -19.79 -2.45 17.47
C LEU A 143 -19.08 -2.50 18.82
N ILE A 144 -17.77 -2.23 18.87
CA ILE A 144 -16.96 -2.32 20.09
C ILE A 144 -16.73 -0.95 20.71
N ARG A 145 -16.26 0.04 19.91
CA ARG A 145 -15.96 1.39 20.39
C ARG A 145 -17.22 2.26 20.50
N ARG A 146 -18.35 1.77 19.97
CA ARG A 146 -19.66 2.44 20.01
C ARG A 146 -19.69 3.78 19.28
N GLU A 147 -18.89 3.90 18.24
CA GLU A 147 -18.97 5.06 17.38
C GLU A 147 -20.35 5.15 16.69
N PRO A 148 -20.92 6.35 16.52
CA PRO A 148 -22.25 6.54 15.94
C PRO A 148 -22.36 5.94 14.55
N LEU A 149 -23.44 5.26 14.22
CA LEU A 149 -23.67 4.73 12.87
C LEU A 149 -23.93 5.91 11.91
N PRO A 150 -23.15 6.06 10.82
CA PRO A 150 -23.41 7.08 9.81
C PRO A 150 -24.68 6.76 9.02
N ARG A 151 -25.14 7.73 8.24
CA ARG A 151 -26.17 7.45 7.25
C ARG A 151 -25.65 6.44 6.22
N TRP A 152 -26.50 5.58 5.74
CA TRP A 152 -26.19 4.59 4.70
C TRP A 152 -25.42 5.20 3.52
N PHE A 153 -25.89 6.34 3.06
CA PHE A 153 -25.31 7.07 1.96
C PHE A 153 -23.88 7.55 2.23
N ASP A 154 -23.60 8.07 3.40
CA ASP A 154 -22.27 8.54 3.79
C ASP A 154 -21.32 7.37 4.02
N PHE A 155 -21.85 6.24 4.53
CA PHE A 155 -21.09 5.00 4.63
C PHE A 155 -20.69 4.47 3.25
N LEU A 156 -21.59 4.46 2.25
CA LEU A 156 -21.22 4.00 0.89
C LEU A 156 -20.15 4.89 0.26
N ASN A 157 -20.23 6.21 0.46
CA ASN A 157 -19.18 7.12 0.02
C ASN A 157 -17.83 6.84 0.71
N PHE A 158 -17.86 6.54 2.02
CA PHE A 158 -16.67 6.17 2.79
C PHE A 158 -16.08 4.86 2.28
N ALA A 159 -16.90 3.83 2.13
CA ALA A 159 -16.50 2.51 1.67
C ALA A 159 -15.99 2.51 0.23
N GLY A 160 -16.62 3.32 -0.65
CA GLY A 160 -16.34 3.40 -2.08
C GLY A 160 -15.49 4.60 -2.50
N PHE A 161 -14.78 5.26 -1.57
CA PHE A 161 -13.96 6.42 -1.90
C PHE A 161 -12.81 6.05 -2.86
N PHE A 162 -13.02 6.34 -4.14
CA PHE A 162 -12.23 5.78 -5.22
C PHE A 162 -10.72 6.04 -5.18
N PRO A 163 -10.20 7.18 -4.67
CA PRO A 163 -8.76 7.38 -4.66
C PRO A 163 -8.00 6.35 -3.81
N GLN A 164 -8.64 5.87 -2.73
CA GLN A 164 -7.96 4.96 -1.78
C GLN A 164 -8.31 3.47 -1.96
N ILE A 165 -9.50 3.15 -2.53
CA ILE A 165 -10.12 1.82 -2.39
C ILE A 165 -9.28 0.67 -2.94
N VAL A 166 -8.48 0.89 -3.98
CA VAL A 166 -7.72 -0.17 -4.64
C VAL A 166 -6.40 -0.47 -3.94
N ALA A 167 -5.59 0.56 -3.65
CA ALA A 167 -4.31 0.44 -2.96
C ALA A 167 -3.85 1.76 -2.32
N GLY A 168 -4.77 2.67 -2.05
CA GLY A 168 -4.50 3.90 -1.32
C GLY A 168 -4.30 3.68 0.19
N PRO A 169 -4.16 4.76 0.96
CA PRO A 169 -4.09 4.68 2.41
C PRO A 169 -5.34 4.02 3.00
N ILE A 170 -5.17 3.07 3.94
CA ILE A 170 -6.30 2.45 4.65
C ILE A 170 -6.81 3.45 5.70
N GLU A 171 -7.73 4.32 5.28
CA GLU A 171 -8.20 5.40 6.15
C GLU A 171 -9.10 4.91 7.28
N ARG A 172 -8.89 5.53 8.44
CA ARG A 172 -9.76 5.33 9.59
C ARG A 172 -11.07 6.04 9.37
N ARG A 173 -12.11 5.48 9.96
CA ARG A 173 -13.42 6.08 10.01
C ARG A 173 -13.37 7.53 10.54
N GLU A 174 -12.68 7.75 11.66
CA GLU A 174 -12.53 9.05 12.32
C GLU A 174 -11.84 10.12 11.45
N ALA A 175 -10.96 9.70 10.53
CA ALA A 175 -10.24 10.62 9.65
C ALA A 175 -11.03 10.96 8.37
N LEU A 176 -11.65 9.96 7.73
CA LEU A 176 -12.27 10.14 6.41
C LEU A 176 -13.76 10.43 6.48
N LEU A 177 -14.54 9.76 7.34
CA LEU A 177 -15.99 9.87 7.35
C LEU A 177 -16.50 11.30 7.60
N PRO A 178 -15.96 12.10 8.55
CA PRO A 178 -16.38 13.48 8.72
C PRO A 178 -16.15 14.35 7.48
N GLN A 179 -15.08 14.09 6.72
CA GLN A 179 -14.80 14.79 5.48
C GLN A 179 -15.79 14.41 4.38
N ILE A 180 -16.21 13.13 4.34
CA ILE A 180 -17.27 12.65 3.42
C ILE A 180 -18.63 13.27 3.77
N GLU A 181 -19.02 13.27 5.04
CA GLU A 181 -20.29 13.86 5.50
C GLU A 181 -20.36 15.35 5.19
N GLY A 182 -19.24 16.07 5.34
CA GLY A 182 -19.10 17.49 5.04
C GLY A 182 -18.74 17.80 3.60
N PHE A 183 -18.65 16.81 2.72
CA PHE A 183 -18.11 16.99 1.37
C PHE A 183 -18.87 18.02 0.55
N ARG A 184 -18.11 18.93 -0.04
CA ARG A 184 -18.55 19.93 -1.02
C ARG A 184 -17.51 19.99 -2.13
N LEU A 185 -17.94 19.82 -3.36
CA LEU A 185 -17.07 20.02 -4.51
C LEU A 185 -16.74 21.51 -4.65
N ARG A 186 -15.60 21.90 -4.08
CA ARG A 186 -15.10 23.29 -4.12
C ARG A 186 -13.73 23.30 -4.77
N TRP A 187 -13.56 24.17 -5.72
CA TRP A 187 -12.29 24.38 -6.41
C TRP A 187 -11.47 25.42 -5.62
N SER A 188 -10.61 24.95 -4.74
CA SER A 188 -9.64 25.77 -4.02
C SER A 188 -8.30 25.74 -4.75
N ALA A 189 -7.78 26.91 -5.14
CA ALA A 189 -6.47 27.00 -5.78
C ALA A 189 -5.36 26.37 -4.91
N ALA A 190 -5.44 26.52 -3.59
CA ALA A 190 -4.50 25.94 -2.65
C ALA A 190 -4.60 24.41 -2.60
N ASP A 191 -5.81 23.83 -2.67
CA ASP A 191 -6.00 22.39 -2.66
C ASP A 191 -5.60 21.77 -3.99
N ILE A 192 -5.87 22.45 -5.10
CA ILE A 192 -5.46 22.06 -6.44
C ILE A 192 -3.93 22.08 -6.55
N ASP A 193 -3.28 23.18 -6.14
CA ASP A 193 -1.80 23.28 -6.15
C ASP A 193 -1.17 22.16 -5.31
N ALA A 194 -1.65 21.95 -4.08
CA ALA A 194 -1.16 20.88 -3.22
C ALA A 194 -1.41 19.49 -3.82
N GLY A 195 -2.59 19.26 -4.41
CA GLY A 195 -2.93 18.00 -5.06
C GLY A 195 -2.03 17.69 -6.26
N PHE A 196 -1.81 18.68 -7.13
CA PHE A 196 -0.89 18.51 -8.28
C PHE A 196 0.54 18.22 -7.85
N ARG A 197 1.03 18.81 -6.76
CA ARG A 197 2.37 18.52 -6.22
C ARG A 197 2.50 17.05 -5.82
N TRP A 198 1.50 16.51 -5.12
CA TRP A 198 1.50 15.11 -4.73
C TRP A 198 1.37 14.16 -5.93
N MET A 199 0.51 14.50 -6.90
CA MET A 199 0.36 13.70 -8.13
C MET A 199 1.64 13.69 -8.96
N ALA A 200 2.29 14.85 -9.15
CA ALA A 200 3.53 14.92 -9.91
C ALA A 200 4.65 14.10 -9.26
N LEU A 201 4.82 14.20 -7.93
CA LEU A 201 5.78 13.37 -7.20
C LEU A 201 5.44 11.88 -7.30
N GLY A 202 4.15 11.54 -7.17
CA GLY A 202 3.69 10.16 -7.26
C GLY A 202 3.90 9.56 -8.66
N LEU A 203 3.62 10.32 -9.72
CA LEU A 203 3.89 9.90 -11.10
C LEU A 203 5.39 9.75 -11.36
N PHE A 204 6.22 10.65 -10.84
CA PHE A 204 7.67 10.50 -10.93
C PHE A 204 8.15 9.21 -10.25
N PHE A 205 7.68 8.91 -9.05
CA PHE A 205 8.02 7.68 -8.35
C PHE A 205 7.59 6.45 -9.15
N LYS A 206 6.36 6.44 -9.68
CA LYS A 206 5.82 5.32 -10.45
C LYS A 206 6.50 5.20 -11.81
N CYS A 207 6.37 6.21 -12.66
CA CYS A 207 6.73 6.10 -14.08
C CYS A 207 8.25 6.23 -14.32
N ALA A 208 8.92 7.15 -13.61
CA ALA A 208 10.34 7.40 -13.85
C ALA A 208 11.27 6.50 -13.03
N LEU A 209 10.86 6.05 -11.83
CA LEU A 209 11.71 5.23 -10.98
C LEU A 209 11.26 3.76 -10.96
N ALA A 210 10.05 3.47 -10.51
CA ALA A 210 9.61 2.10 -10.29
C ALA A 210 9.52 1.27 -11.57
N ASP A 211 9.00 1.84 -12.66
CA ASP A 211 8.83 1.13 -13.92
C ASP A 211 10.17 0.86 -14.61
N ASN A 212 11.13 1.79 -14.50
CA ASN A 212 12.50 1.54 -14.98
C ASN A 212 13.23 0.49 -14.12
N LEU A 213 13.05 0.47 -12.80
CA LEU A 213 13.57 -0.59 -11.94
C LEU A 213 12.92 -1.94 -12.26
N ALA A 214 11.64 -1.95 -12.66
CA ALA A 214 10.94 -3.17 -13.05
C ALA A 214 11.56 -3.81 -14.31
N ALA A 215 11.95 -3.00 -15.29
CA ALA A 215 12.60 -3.46 -16.52
C ALA A 215 13.98 -4.10 -16.24
N GLN A 216 14.67 -3.68 -15.18
CA GLN A 216 15.98 -4.21 -14.77
C GLN A 216 15.90 -5.34 -13.75
N PHE A 217 14.68 -5.70 -13.29
CA PHE A 217 14.49 -6.72 -12.27
C PHE A 217 14.29 -8.11 -12.89
N HIS A 218 15.25 -8.99 -12.63
CA HIS A 218 15.20 -10.37 -13.10
C HIS A 218 14.85 -11.34 -11.96
N ARG A 219 13.79 -12.11 -12.16
CA ARG A 219 13.44 -13.26 -11.28
C ARG A 219 14.06 -14.52 -11.82
N GLY A 220 14.35 -15.46 -10.93
CA GLY A 220 14.79 -16.79 -11.32
C GLY A 220 15.99 -17.28 -10.51
N PRO A 221 16.43 -18.54 -10.77
CA PRO A 221 17.57 -19.12 -10.09
C PRO A 221 18.85 -18.31 -10.34
N SER A 222 19.66 -18.15 -9.30
CA SER A 222 21.00 -17.57 -9.40
C SER A 222 21.91 -18.26 -8.41
N THR A 223 23.10 -18.61 -8.87
CA THR A 223 24.21 -19.15 -8.07
C THR A 223 25.24 -18.07 -7.72
N ASN A 224 24.90 -16.80 -7.94
CA ASN A 224 25.76 -15.65 -7.73
C ASN A 224 25.17 -14.76 -6.64
N ALA A 225 25.84 -14.66 -5.49
CA ALA A 225 25.38 -13.88 -4.35
C ALA A 225 25.22 -12.38 -4.66
N TYR A 226 26.12 -11.82 -5.49
CA TYR A 226 26.02 -10.41 -5.89
C TYR A 226 24.77 -10.12 -6.73
N GLN A 227 24.38 -11.05 -7.63
CA GLN A 227 23.14 -10.91 -8.40
C GLN A 227 21.91 -10.99 -7.48
N ILE A 228 21.92 -11.87 -6.47
CA ILE A 228 20.82 -11.97 -5.50
C ILE A 228 20.70 -10.69 -4.69
N TRP A 229 21.80 -10.13 -4.18
CA TRP A 229 21.78 -8.86 -3.45
C TRP A 229 21.34 -7.68 -4.31
N LEU A 230 21.81 -7.62 -5.57
CA LEU A 230 21.39 -6.60 -6.51
C LEU A 230 19.88 -6.69 -6.78
N ALA A 231 19.35 -7.90 -7.03
CA ALA A 231 17.92 -8.12 -7.23
C ALA A 231 17.10 -7.72 -5.98
N ASN A 232 17.58 -8.04 -4.77
CA ASN A 232 16.94 -7.64 -3.52
C ASN A 232 16.90 -6.12 -3.37
N GLY A 233 17.98 -5.44 -3.70
CA GLY A 233 18.06 -3.96 -3.67
C GLY A 233 17.15 -3.31 -4.70
N ILE A 234 17.19 -3.78 -5.95
CA ILE A 234 16.31 -3.29 -7.03
C ILE A 234 14.85 -3.50 -6.65
N PHE A 235 14.47 -4.69 -6.16
CA PHE A 235 13.10 -4.97 -5.75
C PHE A 235 12.66 -4.08 -4.58
N GLY A 236 13.53 -3.88 -3.58
CA GLY A 236 13.24 -3.01 -2.44
C GLY A 236 12.98 -1.55 -2.85
N LEU A 237 13.76 -1.01 -3.78
CA LEU A 237 13.52 0.32 -4.34
C LEU A 237 12.26 0.34 -5.21
N ARG A 238 12.06 -0.68 -6.06
CA ARG A 238 10.89 -0.80 -6.92
C ARG A 238 9.59 -0.81 -6.11
N ILE A 239 9.47 -1.69 -5.11
CA ILE A 239 8.24 -1.78 -4.29
C ILE A 239 7.98 -0.50 -3.51
N TYR A 240 9.04 0.19 -3.06
CA TYR A 240 8.91 1.48 -2.41
C TYR A 240 8.36 2.54 -3.36
N TYR A 241 9.01 2.76 -4.49
CA TYR A 241 8.61 3.82 -5.42
C TYR A 241 7.28 3.53 -6.11
N ASP A 242 6.99 2.27 -6.41
CA ASP A 242 5.70 1.88 -7.00
C ASP A 242 4.55 2.15 -6.02
N PHE A 243 4.67 1.68 -4.79
CA PHE A 243 3.60 1.81 -3.82
C PHE A 243 3.51 3.23 -3.23
N ALA A 244 4.62 3.87 -2.93
CA ALA A 244 4.61 5.27 -2.51
C ALA A 244 4.06 6.16 -3.64
N GLY A 245 4.46 5.92 -4.88
CA GLY A 245 3.96 6.62 -6.05
C GLY A 245 2.44 6.53 -6.19
N TYR A 246 1.91 5.31 -6.18
CA TYR A 246 0.46 5.07 -6.22
C TYR A 246 -0.27 5.78 -5.06
N SER A 247 0.24 5.65 -3.85
CA SER A 247 -0.35 6.27 -2.66
C SER A 247 -0.34 7.81 -2.73
N LEU A 248 0.76 8.40 -3.24
CA LEU A 248 0.87 9.85 -3.40
C LEU A 248 -0.08 10.39 -4.49
N ILE A 249 -0.28 9.64 -5.59
CA ILE A 249 -1.29 10.00 -6.60
C ILE A 249 -2.69 9.99 -5.97
N ALA A 250 -3.02 8.97 -5.19
CA ALA A 250 -4.30 8.88 -4.48
C ALA A 250 -4.51 10.08 -3.52
N VAL A 251 -3.47 10.42 -2.74
CA VAL A 251 -3.46 11.61 -1.86
C VAL A 251 -3.67 12.90 -2.66
N GLY A 252 -3.00 13.02 -3.81
CA GLY A 252 -3.10 14.18 -4.68
C GLY A 252 -4.50 14.36 -5.28
N ILE A 253 -5.10 13.28 -5.81
CA ILE A 253 -6.47 13.28 -6.35
C ILE A 253 -7.47 13.67 -5.25
N ALA A 254 -7.39 13.03 -4.08
CA ALA A 254 -8.25 13.34 -2.95
C ALA A 254 -8.10 14.82 -2.53
N ARG A 255 -6.88 15.34 -2.53
CA ARG A 255 -6.58 16.73 -2.18
C ARG A 255 -7.20 17.71 -3.18
N CYS A 256 -7.17 17.43 -4.48
CA CYS A 256 -7.88 18.25 -5.50
C CYS A 256 -9.39 18.28 -5.26
N LEU A 257 -9.96 17.23 -4.67
CA LEU A 257 -11.37 17.19 -4.24
C LEU A 257 -11.62 17.87 -2.89
N GLY A 258 -10.59 18.38 -2.21
CA GLY A 258 -10.68 18.99 -0.88
C GLY A 258 -10.67 17.98 0.27
N ILE A 259 -10.37 16.70 0.00
CA ILE A 259 -10.27 15.63 1.00
C ILE A 259 -8.78 15.35 1.29
N ARG A 260 -8.45 15.22 2.56
CA ARG A 260 -7.08 14.92 3.02
C ARG A 260 -6.97 13.45 3.40
N LEU A 261 -6.08 12.73 2.71
CA LEU A 261 -5.70 11.38 3.06
C LEU A 261 -4.36 11.35 3.79
N SER A 262 -4.15 10.30 4.57
CA SER A 262 -2.90 10.04 5.28
C SER A 262 -1.78 9.62 4.30
N LEU A 263 -0.53 9.93 4.64
CA LEU A 263 0.61 9.40 3.88
C LEU A 263 0.91 7.97 4.31
N ASN A 264 1.08 7.08 3.34
CA ASN A 264 1.44 5.68 3.58
C ASN A 264 2.94 5.48 3.83
N PHE A 265 3.78 6.38 3.33
CA PHE A 265 5.22 6.30 3.45
C PHE A 265 5.79 7.61 3.97
N LEU A 266 6.72 7.52 4.91
CA LEU A 266 7.38 8.65 5.56
C LEU A 266 8.90 8.50 5.46
N SER A 267 9.42 8.33 4.22
CA SER A 267 10.85 8.10 3.95
C SER A 267 11.43 6.90 4.72
N PRO A 268 10.94 5.68 4.50
CA PRO A 268 11.26 4.50 5.31
C PRO A 268 12.72 4.08 5.25
N TYR A 269 13.41 4.32 4.14
CA TYR A 269 14.83 4.00 4.00
C TYR A 269 15.77 4.97 4.73
N CYS A 270 15.23 6.00 5.40
CA CYS A 270 15.97 6.83 6.34
C CYS A 270 15.96 6.29 7.79
N ALA A 271 15.26 5.19 8.05
CA ALA A 271 15.13 4.62 9.39
C ALA A 271 16.45 4.02 9.91
N THR A 272 16.72 4.20 11.19
CA THR A 272 17.92 3.71 11.88
C THR A 272 17.67 2.45 12.72
N GLY A 273 16.49 1.85 12.59
CA GLY A 273 16.10 0.61 13.26
C GLY A 273 14.72 0.11 12.84
N PRO A 274 14.37 -1.15 13.20
CA PRO A 274 13.15 -1.80 12.70
C PRO A 274 11.87 -1.11 13.16
N ALA A 275 11.81 -0.64 14.39
CA ALA A 275 10.63 0.04 14.91
C ALA A 275 10.39 1.38 14.18
N GLU A 276 11.45 2.09 13.81
CA GLU A 276 11.35 3.30 13.02
C GLU A 276 10.98 2.99 11.58
N PHE A 277 11.56 1.93 10.98
CA PHE A 277 11.20 1.48 9.64
C PHE A 277 9.70 1.22 9.52
N TRP A 278 9.09 0.48 10.43
CA TRP A 278 7.67 0.18 10.42
C TRP A 278 6.76 1.36 10.80
N ARG A 279 7.28 2.39 11.47
CA ARG A 279 6.57 3.66 11.65
C ARG A 279 6.55 4.53 10.39
N ARG A 280 7.41 4.20 9.40
CA ARG A 280 7.59 4.95 8.15
C ARG A 280 7.11 4.17 6.92
N TRP A 281 7.07 2.84 6.99
CA TRP A 281 6.63 1.94 5.93
C TRP A 281 5.17 1.58 6.10
N HIS A 282 4.35 1.77 5.04
CA HIS A 282 2.92 1.43 5.00
C HIS A 282 2.19 1.81 6.30
N VAL A 283 2.27 3.09 6.64
CA VAL A 283 1.90 3.63 7.96
C VAL A 283 0.46 3.30 8.34
N THR A 284 -0.47 3.42 7.38
CA THR A 284 -1.91 3.20 7.64
C THR A 284 -2.21 1.73 7.93
N LEU A 285 -1.54 0.79 7.25
CA LEU A 285 -1.63 -0.65 7.55
C LEU A 285 -1.01 -0.97 8.91
N SER A 286 0.19 -0.44 9.20
CA SER A 286 0.89 -0.64 10.48
C SER A 286 0.05 -0.13 11.65
N GLN A 287 -0.60 1.03 11.48
CA GLN A 287 -1.54 1.56 12.46
C GLN A 287 -2.78 0.68 12.58
N TRP A 288 -3.32 0.14 11.47
CA TRP A 288 -4.46 -0.77 11.48
C TRP A 288 -4.16 -2.01 12.32
N PHE A 289 -3.03 -2.68 12.07
CA PHE A 289 -2.59 -3.83 12.87
C PHE A 289 -2.39 -3.47 14.34
N ARG A 290 -1.80 -2.30 14.63
CA ARG A 290 -1.63 -1.82 16.00
C ARG A 290 -2.96 -1.71 16.73
N ASP A 291 -3.97 -1.08 16.11
CA ASP A 291 -5.20 -0.66 16.80
C ASP A 291 -6.25 -1.77 16.87
N TYR A 292 -6.24 -2.70 15.92
CA TYR A 292 -7.24 -3.76 15.84
C TYR A 292 -6.70 -5.15 16.23
N ILE A 293 -5.38 -5.33 16.29
CA ILE A 293 -4.78 -6.61 16.70
C ILE A 293 -3.82 -6.44 17.88
N TYR A 294 -2.78 -5.62 17.74
CA TYR A 294 -1.72 -5.52 18.74
C TYR A 294 -2.22 -5.00 20.09
N VAL A 295 -2.95 -3.88 20.10
CA VAL A 295 -3.49 -3.29 21.34
C VAL A 295 -4.52 -4.20 22.01
N PRO A 296 -5.50 -4.79 21.29
CA PRO A 296 -6.43 -5.77 21.88
C PRO A 296 -5.77 -7.01 22.48
N LEU A 297 -4.62 -7.46 21.93
CA LEU A 297 -3.83 -8.57 22.50
C LEU A 297 -3.03 -8.18 23.75
N GLY A 298 -3.13 -6.94 24.22
CA GLY A 298 -2.38 -6.42 25.38
C GLY A 298 -1.18 -5.53 25.02
N GLY A 299 -0.88 -5.35 23.74
CA GLY A 299 0.13 -4.42 23.25
C GLY A 299 1.55 -4.74 23.72
N GLY A 300 2.33 -3.69 24.02
CA GLY A 300 3.73 -3.79 24.43
C GLY A 300 3.94 -3.98 25.93
N ARG A 301 2.86 -4.08 26.72
CA ARG A 301 2.92 -4.21 28.19
C ARG A 301 2.90 -5.69 28.61
N GLY A 302 3.67 -6.04 29.63
CA GLY A 302 3.70 -7.38 30.17
C GLY A 302 4.59 -8.39 29.43
N ARG A 303 4.55 -9.65 29.85
CA ARG A 303 5.43 -10.73 29.34
C ARG A 303 5.08 -11.22 27.92
N GLY A 304 3.84 -11.00 27.47
CA GLY A 304 3.33 -11.48 26.16
C GLY A 304 3.68 -10.59 24.96
N TRP A 305 4.42 -9.48 25.13
CA TRP A 305 4.65 -8.52 24.04
C TRP A 305 5.32 -9.13 22.79
N ALA A 306 6.26 -10.06 22.98
CA ALA A 306 6.94 -10.73 21.87
C ALA A 306 6.00 -11.62 21.07
N PHE A 307 5.11 -12.35 21.76
CA PHE A 307 4.03 -13.11 21.14
C PHE A 307 3.09 -12.17 20.34
N ASN A 308 2.69 -11.05 20.92
CA ASN A 308 1.81 -10.08 20.26
C ASN A 308 2.46 -9.53 18.97
N VAL A 309 3.78 -9.24 19.00
CA VAL A 309 4.55 -8.84 17.81
C VAL A 309 4.55 -9.96 16.78
N ALA A 310 4.85 -11.20 17.19
CA ALA A 310 4.88 -12.35 16.29
C ALA A 310 3.52 -12.57 15.60
N VAL A 311 2.43 -12.54 16.35
CA VAL A 311 1.06 -12.67 15.80
C VAL A 311 0.78 -11.59 14.77
N VAL A 312 1.07 -10.33 15.07
CA VAL A 312 0.84 -9.20 14.16
C VAL A 312 1.60 -9.38 12.85
N PHE A 313 2.89 -9.74 12.92
CA PHE A 313 3.71 -9.84 11.74
C PHE A 313 3.44 -11.11 10.90
N LEU A 314 3.05 -12.22 11.54
CA LEU A 314 2.60 -13.41 10.82
C LEU A 314 1.28 -13.13 10.07
N ILE A 315 0.31 -12.46 10.71
CA ILE A 315 -0.92 -12.04 10.04
C ILE A 315 -0.63 -11.03 8.93
N SER A 316 0.31 -10.10 9.15
CA SER A 316 0.75 -9.14 8.12
C SER A 316 1.38 -9.86 6.92
N GLY A 317 2.23 -10.86 7.15
CA GLY A 317 2.78 -11.68 6.08
C GLY A 317 1.70 -12.38 5.27
N ILE A 318 0.79 -13.08 5.93
CA ILE A 318 -0.36 -13.75 5.29
C ILE A 318 -1.19 -12.72 4.50
N TRP A 319 -1.45 -11.54 5.04
CA TRP A 319 -2.22 -10.49 4.36
C TRP A 319 -1.59 -10.07 3.02
N HIS A 320 -0.25 -10.01 2.95
CA HIS A 320 0.45 -9.64 1.72
C HIS A 320 0.27 -10.67 0.61
N GLY A 321 0.33 -11.96 0.91
CA GLY A 321 0.19 -12.99 -0.12
C GLY A 321 -0.11 -14.38 0.42
N ALA A 322 -0.68 -15.20 -0.45
CA ALA A 322 -1.01 -16.60 -0.17
C ALA A 322 0.22 -17.50 -0.50
N GLY A 323 1.12 -17.63 0.45
CA GLY A 323 2.33 -18.44 0.29
C GLY A 323 3.18 -18.52 1.56
N TRP A 324 3.92 -19.61 1.71
CA TRP A 324 4.84 -19.79 2.84
C TRP A 324 5.97 -18.76 2.89
N ASN A 325 6.39 -18.26 1.74
CA ASN A 325 7.37 -17.18 1.63
C ASN A 325 6.90 -15.91 2.37
N PHE A 326 5.61 -15.57 2.31
CA PHE A 326 5.05 -14.41 3.04
C PHE A 326 4.95 -14.67 4.54
N VAL A 327 4.67 -15.90 4.96
CA VAL A 327 4.71 -16.30 6.38
C VAL A 327 6.13 -16.16 6.93
N LEU A 328 7.14 -16.64 6.17
CA LEU A 328 8.55 -16.50 6.52
C LEU A 328 8.98 -15.03 6.57
N TRP A 329 8.54 -14.19 5.62
CA TRP A 329 8.76 -12.76 5.63
C TRP A 329 8.22 -12.11 6.91
N GLY A 330 6.99 -12.42 7.28
CA GLY A 330 6.37 -11.93 8.53
C GLY A 330 7.16 -12.39 9.76
N GLY A 331 7.54 -13.66 9.82
CA GLY A 331 8.36 -14.22 10.90
C GLY A 331 9.72 -13.52 11.03
N LEU A 332 10.41 -13.26 9.92
CA LEU A 332 11.68 -12.53 9.90
C LEU A 332 11.55 -11.11 10.49
N HIS A 333 10.52 -10.37 10.09
CA HIS A 333 10.27 -9.03 10.62
C HIS A 333 9.88 -9.05 12.10
N ALA A 334 9.11 -10.04 12.54
CA ALA A 334 8.80 -10.25 13.96
C ALA A 334 10.10 -10.48 14.77
N LEU A 335 10.96 -11.40 14.30
CA LEU A 335 12.25 -11.69 14.93
C LEU A 335 13.14 -10.45 14.98
N TRP A 336 13.20 -9.68 13.90
CA TRP A 336 13.99 -8.45 13.85
C TRP A 336 13.54 -7.41 14.89
N LEU A 337 12.22 -7.18 15.01
CA LEU A 337 11.67 -6.27 16.02
C LEU A 337 11.88 -6.78 17.45
N ILE A 338 11.70 -8.07 17.67
CA ILE A 338 11.93 -8.70 18.98
C ILE A 338 13.40 -8.57 19.37
N ALA A 339 14.32 -8.94 18.47
CA ALA A 339 15.75 -8.84 18.70
C ALA A 339 16.18 -7.38 19.01
N ALA A 340 15.72 -6.43 18.20
CA ALA A 340 16.02 -5.01 18.41
C ALA A 340 15.53 -4.49 19.77
N ARG A 341 14.37 -4.95 20.24
CA ARG A 341 13.86 -4.58 21.57
C ARG A 341 14.63 -5.25 22.70
N LEU A 342 15.05 -6.49 22.54
CA LEU A 342 15.87 -7.19 23.53
C LEU A 342 17.27 -6.57 23.64
N THR A 343 17.82 -6.08 22.53
CA THR A 343 19.13 -5.42 22.46
C THR A 343 19.06 -3.91 22.60
N ALA A 344 17.92 -3.32 22.99
CA ALA A 344 17.73 -1.87 23.06
C ALA A 344 18.67 -1.14 24.03
N ARG A 345 19.35 -1.88 24.92
CA ARG A 345 20.41 -1.32 25.81
C ARG A 345 21.75 -1.11 25.10
N VAL A 346 21.94 -1.76 23.95
CA VAL A 346 23.15 -1.56 23.14
C VAL A 346 22.99 -0.25 22.36
N ASN A 347 23.88 0.69 22.62
CA ASN A 347 23.89 1.96 21.90
C ASN A 347 24.55 1.75 20.52
N VAL A 348 23.72 1.58 19.49
CA VAL A 348 24.18 1.44 18.10
C VAL A 348 24.26 2.83 17.48
N PRO A 349 25.43 3.27 16.97
CA PRO A 349 25.54 4.52 16.24
C PRO A 349 24.56 4.60 15.07
N ALA A 350 23.92 5.76 14.86
CA ALA A 350 22.89 5.93 13.84
C ALA A 350 23.27 5.45 12.43
N PRO A 351 24.51 5.69 11.92
CA PRO A 351 24.91 5.16 10.61
C PRO A 351 24.94 3.63 10.55
N LEU A 352 25.37 2.95 11.61
CA LEU A 352 25.37 1.49 11.67
C LEU A 352 23.96 0.93 11.82
N GLY A 353 23.11 1.59 12.61
CA GLY A 353 21.69 1.27 12.74
C GLY A 353 20.96 1.40 11.39
N TRP A 354 21.24 2.47 10.65
CA TRP A 354 20.74 2.68 9.30
C TRP A 354 21.20 1.59 8.34
N LEU A 355 22.50 1.31 8.28
CA LEU A 355 23.07 0.29 7.41
C LEU A 355 22.45 -1.09 7.70
N GLY A 356 22.38 -1.48 8.98
CA GLY A 356 21.73 -2.73 9.40
C GLY A 356 20.26 -2.79 8.99
N THR A 357 19.54 -1.68 9.10
CA THR A 357 18.12 -1.58 8.69
C THR A 357 17.97 -1.80 7.18
N VAL A 358 18.79 -1.14 6.36
CA VAL A 358 18.77 -1.28 4.90
C VAL A 358 19.13 -2.71 4.47
N ILE A 359 20.17 -3.30 5.06
CA ILE A 359 20.59 -4.68 4.74
C ILE A 359 19.48 -5.68 5.07
N ILE A 360 18.89 -5.61 6.28
CA ILE A 360 17.83 -6.55 6.69
C ILE A 360 16.57 -6.34 5.86
N ALA A 361 16.20 -5.10 5.56
CA ALA A 361 15.07 -4.79 4.67
C ALA A 361 15.33 -5.36 3.27
N ALA A 362 16.51 -5.13 2.68
CA ALA A 362 16.88 -5.69 1.38
C ALA A 362 16.86 -7.23 1.38
N PHE A 363 17.38 -7.87 2.43
CA PHE A 363 17.32 -9.32 2.58
C PHE A 363 15.87 -9.83 2.70
N SER A 364 15.02 -9.13 3.43
CA SER A 364 13.62 -9.53 3.63
C SER A 364 12.81 -9.52 2.33
N TRP A 365 13.15 -8.64 1.39
CA TRP A 365 12.48 -8.59 0.10
C TRP A 365 12.67 -9.85 -0.74
N LEU A 366 13.72 -10.63 -0.51
CA LEU A 366 13.91 -11.95 -1.15
C LEU A 366 12.70 -12.86 -0.89
N PHE A 367 12.22 -12.90 0.36
CA PHE A 367 11.05 -13.70 0.73
C PHE A 367 9.76 -13.14 0.14
N PHE A 368 9.73 -11.86 -0.18
CA PHE A 368 8.53 -11.22 -0.71
C PHE A 368 8.32 -11.49 -2.21
N TYR A 369 9.40 -11.41 -3.01
CA TYR A 369 9.28 -11.56 -4.45
C TYR A 369 9.50 -13.01 -4.96
N GLU A 370 10.19 -13.85 -4.20
CA GLU A 370 10.47 -15.22 -4.60
C GLU A 370 9.37 -16.14 -4.07
N THR A 371 8.45 -16.49 -4.97
CA THR A 371 7.29 -17.32 -4.61
C THR A 371 7.54 -18.82 -4.77
N SER A 372 8.63 -19.22 -5.47
CA SER A 372 9.02 -20.63 -5.60
C SER A 372 9.85 -21.08 -4.39
N PRO A 373 9.37 -22.02 -3.56
CA PRO A 373 10.11 -22.49 -2.38
C PRO A 373 11.49 -23.06 -2.71
N SER A 374 11.62 -23.79 -3.82
CA SER A 374 12.88 -24.38 -4.25
C SER A 374 13.90 -23.32 -4.67
N VAL A 375 13.47 -22.30 -5.43
CA VAL A 375 14.35 -21.20 -5.85
C VAL A 375 14.72 -20.33 -4.65
N LEU A 376 13.77 -20.05 -3.75
CA LEU A 376 14.03 -19.31 -2.50
C LEU A 376 15.10 -20.03 -1.67
N TRP A 377 14.95 -21.36 -1.47
CA TRP A 377 15.92 -22.14 -0.74
C TRP A 377 17.30 -22.13 -1.40
N ALA A 378 17.37 -22.33 -2.71
CA ALA A 378 18.63 -22.28 -3.46
C ALA A 378 19.34 -20.94 -3.31
N LYS A 379 18.60 -19.80 -3.36
CA LYS A 379 19.15 -18.46 -3.13
C LYS A 379 19.67 -18.29 -1.71
N LEU A 380 18.95 -18.77 -0.70
CA LEU A 380 19.38 -18.72 0.70
C LEU A 380 20.68 -19.51 0.92
N VAL A 381 20.77 -20.72 0.34
CA VAL A 381 21.99 -21.55 0.37
C VAL A 381 23.14 -20.80 -0.32
N THR A 382 22.90 -20.22 -1.50
CA THR A 382 23.92 -19.43 -2.23
C THR A 382 24.42 -18.25 -1.38
N LEU A 383 23.52 -17.50 -0.75
CA LEU A 383 23.91 -16.38 0.12
C LEU A 383 24.73 -16.79 1.33
N ALA A 384 24.59 -18.04 1.80
CA ALA A 384 25.38 -18.58 2.91
C ALA A 384 26.74 -19.14 2.48
N GLN A 385 27.02 -19.30 1.17
CA GLN A 385 28.25 -19.87 0.66
C GLN A 385 29.33 -18.81 0.40
N PRO A 386 30.50 -18.83 1.08
CA PRO A 386 31.57 -17.85 0.82
C PRO A 386 32.06 -17.86 -0.63
N ALA A 387 32.09 -19.03 -1.30
CA ALA A 387 32.49 -19.16 -2.70
C ALA A 387 31.62 -18.35 -3.67
N ALA A 388 30.35 -18.10 -3.33
CA ALA A 388 29.43 -17.27 -4.14
C ALA A 388 29.77 -15.77 -4.14
N TYR A 389 30.73 -15.34 -3.32
CA TYR A 389 31.25 -13.97 -3.23
C TYR A 389 32.66 -13.82 -3.81
N GLY A 390 33.22 -14.87 -4.41
CA GLY A 390 34.58 -14.85 -4.95
C GLY A 390 34.72 -13.97 -6.22
N PRO A 391 36.00 -13.74 -6.66
CA PRO A 391 36.26 -12.97 -7.87
C PRO A 391 35.56 -13.49 -9.14
N PRO A 392 35.41 -14.83 -9.36
CA PRO A 392 34.63 -15.34 -10.48
C PRO A 392 33.18 -14.92 -10.48
N ALA A 393 32.53 -14.88 -9.30
CA ALA A 393 31.15 -14.43 -9.17
C ALA A 393 31.00 -12.95 -9.50
N LEU A 394 31.96 -12.12 -9.07
CA LEU A 394 31.97 -10.68 -9.42
C LEU A 394 32.21 -10.46 -10.92
N ALA A 395 33.10 -11.24 -11.54
CA ALA A 395 33.34 -11.20 -12.99
C ALA A 395 32.08 -11.62 -13.76
N ALA A 396 31.40 -12.69 -13.34
CA ALA A 396 30.14 -13.12 -13.94
C ALA A 396 29.02 -12.07 -13.79
N LEU A 397 28.93 -11.37 -12.65
CA LEU A 397 27.99 -10.25 -12.50
C LEU A 397 28.29 -9.14 -13.52
N LYS A 398 29.58 -8.73 -13.67
CA LYS A 398 29.95 -7.67 -14.63
C LYS A 398 29.64 -8.09 -16.06
N ALA A 399 29.88 -9.35 -16.42
CA ALA A 399 29.60 -9.88 -17.74
C ALA A 399 28.10 -10.02 -18.06
N SER A 400 27.22 -10.00 -17.06
CA SER A 400 25.77 -10.08 -17.27
C SER A 400 25.11 -8.77 -17.72
N PHE A 401 25.87 -7.66 -17.75
CA PHE A 401 25.37 -6.36 -18.16
C PHE A 401 26.04 -5.87 -19.45
N THR A 402 25.23 -5.39 -20.38
CA THR A 402 25.72 -4.58 -21.50
C THR A 402 26.06 -3.17 -21.04
N ALA A 403 26.77 -2.40 -21.88
CA ALA A 403 27.01 -0.96 -21.60
C ALA A 403 25.70 -0.18 -21.46
N ALA A 404 24.68 -0.50 -22.25
CA ALA A 404 23.37 0.12 -22.18
C ALA A 404 22.66 -0.18 -20.86
N ASP A 405 22.71 -1.44 -20.39
CA ASP A 405 22.14 -1.83 -19.11
C ASP A 405 22.80 -1.08 -17.94
N LEU A 406 24.13 -0.94 -17.99
CA LEU A 406 24.87 -0.21 -16.95
C LEU A 406 24.51 1.29 -16.93
N VAL A 407 24.32 1.92 -18.09
CA VAL A 407 23.89 3.33 -18.18
C VAL A 407 22.46 3.49 -17.64
N THR A 408 21.55 2.61 -18.06
CA THR A 408 20.13 2.69 -17.66
C THR A 408 19.96 2.40 -16.17
N LEU A 409 20.57 1.30 -15.69
CA LEU A 409 20.51 0.92 -14.27
C LEU A 409 21.24 1.96 -13.41
N GLY A 410 22.43 2.39 -13.81
CA GLY A 410 23.22 3.39 -13.10
C GLY A 410 22.51 4.74 -13.01
N GLY A 411 21.89 5.18 -14.12
CA GLY A 411 21.08 6.40 -14.16
C GLY A 411 19.85 6.32 -13.23
N THR A 412 19.11 5.21 -13.31
CA THR A 412 17.94 5.00 -12.45
C THR A 412 18.32 4.91 -10.96
N LEU A 413 19.35 4.14 -10.60
CA LEU A 413 19.85 4.06 -9.24
C LEU A 413 20.40 5.40 -8.73
N GLY A 414 21.06 6.17 -9.61
CA GLY A 414 21.50 7.54 -9.32
C GLY A 414 20.33 8.46 -8.95
N LEU A 415 19.25 8.43 -9.73
CA LEU A 415 18.01 9.18 -9.44
C LEU A 415 17.35 8.70 -8.15
N CYS A 416 17.30 7.38 -7.90
CA CYS A 416 16.83 6.84 -6.63
C CYS A 416 17.67 7.37 -5.46
N GLY A 417 18.99 7.36 -5.59
CA GLY A 417 19.90 7.88 -4.57
C GLY A 417 19.71 9.38 -4.30
N LEU A 418 19.54 10.20 -5.34
CA LEU A 418 19.23 11.63 -5.20
C LEU A 418 17.88 11.85 -4.50
N THR A 419 16.89 11.03 -4.82
CA THR A 419 15.56 11.09 -4.18
C THR A 419 15.67 10.76 -2.69
N LEU A 420 16.33 9.65 -2.34
CA LEU A 420 16.56 9.25 -0.95
C LEU A 420 17.38 10.29 -0.17
N LEU A 421 18.37 10.91 -0.81
CA LEU A 421 19.14 12.00 -0.23
C LEU A 421 18.26 13.23 0.05
N ALA A 422 17.37 13.58 -0.87
CA ALA A 422 16.41 14.67 -0.68
C ALA A 422 15.42 14.37 0.48
N GLU A 423 14.95 13.13 0.59
CA GLU A 423 14.14 12.67 1.72
C GLU A 423 14.89 12.79 3.04
N TRP A 424 16.10 12.27 3.11
CA TRP A 424 16.96 12.37 4.30
C TRP A 424 17.22 13.84 4.68
N ARG A 425 17.51 14.69 3.69
CA ARG A 425 17.76 16.11 3.93
C ARG A 425 16.51 16.87 4.38
N SER A 426 15.32 16.45 3.91
CA SER A 426 14.04 16.99 4.41
C SER A 426 13.89 16.70 5.90
N LEU A 427 14.11 15.44 6.30
CA LEU A 427 13.97 15.00 7.70
C LEU A 427 15.05 15.59 8.61
N SER A 428 16.33 15.64 8.16
CA SER A 428 17.44 16.16 8.96
C SER A 428 17.32 17.67 9.28
N ARG A 429 16.52 18.40 8.49
CA ARG A 429 16.20 19.81 8.74
C ARG A 429 14.93 20.01 9.56
N GLY A 430 14.39 18.94 10.15
CA GLY A 430 13.13 18.99 10.91
C GLY A 430 11.89 19.23 10.04
N GLY A 431 12.01 19.04 8.72
CA GLY A 431 10.91 19.14 7.77
C GLY A 431 10.08 17.86 7.66
N GLU A 432 8.92 17.97 7.02
CA GLU A 432 8.11 16.81 6.68
C GLU A 432 8.76 15.96 5.57
N PRO A 433 8.47 14.64 5.50
CA PRO A 433 8.85 13.80 4.38
C PRO A 433 8.48 14.45 3.05
N TYR A 434 9.36 14.33 2.06
CA TYR A 434 9.16 14.87 0.70
C TYR A 434 9.12 16.40 0.57
N SER A 435 9.27 17.19 1.66
CA SER A 435 9.12 18.66 1.61
C SER A 435 10.07 19.35 0.62
N LEU A 436 11.25 18.77 0.34
CA LEU A 436 12.13 19.24 -0.73
C LEU A 436 11.64 18.83 -2.11
N LEU A 437 11.08 17.63 -2.26
CA LEU A 437 10.66 17.07 -3.54
C LEU A 437 9.38 17.73 -4.07
N VAL A 438 8.52 18.25 -3.20
CA VAL A 438 7.28 18.96 -3.60
C VAL A 438 7.47 20.47 -3.81
N ARG A 439 8.72 20.99 -3.84
CA ARG A 439 8.97 22.39 -4.15
C ARG A 439 8.65 22.68 -5.63
N PRO A 440 8.08 23.84 -5.98
CA PRO A 440 7.63 24.13 -7.34
C PRO A 440 8.69 23.91 -8.41
N TRP A 441 9.90 24.41 -8.20
CA TRP A 441 10.99 24.27 -9.16
C TRP A 441 11.49 22.81 -9.31
N VAL A 442 11.44 22.02 -8.22
CA VAL A 442 11.76 20.58 -8.27
C VAL A 442 10.71 19.85 -9.10
N LEU A 443 9.42 20.17 -8.89
CA LEU A 443 8.34 19.54 -9.65
C LEU A 443 8.45 19.75 -11.15
N VAL A 444 8.91 20.92 -11.61
CA VAL A 444 9.20 21.16 -13.03
C VAL A 444 10.24 20.15 -13.54
N VAL A 445 11.32 19.96 -12.78
CA VAL A 445 12.35 18.96 -13.13
C VAL A 445 11.78 17.55 -13.15
N LEU A 446 10.96 17.18 -12.12
CA LEU A 446 10.34 15.86 -12.05
C LEU A 446 9.41 15.59 -13.24
N VAL A 447 8.60 16.58 -13.65
CA VAL A 447 7.71 16.44 -14.82
C VAL A 447 8.53 16.23 -16.10
N VAL A 448 9.62 16.97 -16.31
CA VAL A 448 10.52 16.73 -17.44
C VAL A 448 11.12 15.33 -17.41
N LEU A 449 11.54 14.86 -16.23
CA LEU A 449 12.07 13.50 -16.07
C LEU A 449 11.01 12.43 -16.33
N ILE A 450 9.75 12.64 -15.94
CA ILE A 450 8.64 11.71 -16.26
C ILE A 450 8.51 11.57 -17.78
N VAL A 451 8.45 12.70 -18.51
CA VAL A 451 8.30 12.68 -19.98
C VAL A 451 9.48 11.98 -20.67
N TRP A 452 10.67 12.11 -20.12
CA TRP A 452 11.90 11.57 -20.73
C TRP A 452 12.14 10.09 -20.39
N LEU A 453 11.78 9.67 -19.18
CA LEU A 453 12.17 8.37 -18.62
C LEU A 453 11.01 7.38 -18.52
N ALA A 454 9.75 7.83 -18.64
CA ALA A 454 8.63 6.89 -18.57
C ALA A 454 8.72 5.88 -19.73
N PRO A 455 8.80 4.57 -19.46
CA PRO A 455 8.82 3.56 -20.51
C PRO A 455 7.49 3.57 -21.29
N GLY A 456 7.53 3.19 -22.57
CA GLY A 456 6.34 3.12 -23.41
C GLY A 456 5.31 2.13 -22.92
N ASP A 457 5.77 1.00 -22.38
CA ASP A 457 4.91 0.00 -21.72
C ASP A 457 4.99 0.21 -20.19
N GLN A 458 3.85 0.55 -19.61
CA GLN A 458 3.75 0.76 -18.17
C GLN A 458 3.45 -0.57 -17.47
N ASN A 459 4.15 -0.82 -16.37
CA ASN A 459 3.89 -1.99 -15.55
C ASN A 459 2.64 -1.77 -14.68
N ASP A 460 1.86 -2.84 -14.50
CA ASP A 460 0.80 -2.84 -13.50
C ASP A 460 1.36 -2.57 -12.11
N PHE A 461 0.51 -2.03 -11.25
CA PHE A 461 0.86 -1.81 -9.86
C PHE A 461 1.28 -3.12 -9.18
N ILE A 462 2.42 -3.12 -8.51
CA ILE A 462 3.08 -4.34 -8.00
C ILE A 462 2.16 -5.19 -7.10
N TYR A 463 1.25 -4.56 -6.34
CA TYR A 463 0.30 -5.27 -5.48
C TYR A 463 -0.85 -5.96 -6.21
N PHE A 464 -0.99 -5.79 -7.52
CA PHE A 464 -1.92 -6.61 -8.32
C PHE A 464 -1.34 -7.98 -8.64
N ALA A 465 -0.05 -8.18 -8.41
CA ALA A 465 0.65 -9.44 -8.65
C ALA A 465 0.68 -10.40 -7.44
N PHE A 466 0.13 -9.97 -6.27
CA PHE A 466 0.16 -10.74 -5.01
C PHE A 466 -1.23 -11.05 -4.44
#